data_38b0e7545fcfb31fda587dfca29515be
#
_entry.id   38b0e7545fcfb31fda587dfca29515be
#
_cell.length_a   1.000
_cell.length_b   1.000
_cell.length_c   1.000
_cell.angle_alpha   90.00
_cell.angle_beta   90.00
_cell.angle_gamma   90.00
#
_symmetry.space_group_name_H-M   'P 1'
#
loop_
_entity.id
_entity.type
_entity.pdbx_description
1 polymer ?
#
loop_
_entity_poly.entity_id
_entity_poly.type
_entity_poly.pdbx_seq_one_letter_code
_entity_poly.pdbx_strand_id
1 'polypeptide(L)'
;FSISMGNYQGYGEYKAVVVRVNGKKQVINGSRWDSFYDLDARLYKLKNRKTLLYIGAHGDNDHIYLNGLYEYKNGSWKRILNLNNCFGKYRQYERGDVISCSGNTLKVRHEVMTWSLGLCRVDYTYAYKSGKLKRTSTYGKLISQSIRGGGKYLKVKSNINVYQYCGSGKKLLTLRRGAKIRVEKWRVVNGKFYYQINCKGRRGWINGITKRNSVGNPQYSNVYYV
;
A
#
# COMPACT_ATOMS: atom_id res chain seq x y z
N PHE A 1 -13.52 2.10 26.51
CA PHE A 1 -12.63 1.59 25.47
C PHE A 1 -11.18 1.80 25.90
N SER A 2 -10.38 0.75 25.88
CA SER A 2 -8.93 0.83 26.03
C SER A 2 -8.23 -0.10 25.07
N ILE A 3 -7.01 0.25 24.70
CA ILE A 3 -6.13 -0.54 23.87
C ILE A 3 -4.72 -0.54 24.47
N SER A 4 -4.05 -1.68 24.44
CA SER A 4 -2.69 -1.85 24.97
C SER A 4 -1.97 -2.98 24.24
N MET A 5 -0.66 -3.00 24.35
CA MET A 5 0.15 -4.15 23.96
C MET A 5 -0.04 -5.30 24.96
N GLY A 6 0.10 -6.53 24.50
CA GLY A 6 -0.05 -7.74 25.28
C GLY A 6 0.84 -8.87 24.79
N ASN A 7 0.91 -9.95 25.56
CA ASN A 7 1.80 -11.09 25.31
C ASN A 7 3.28 -10.65 25.24
N TYR A 8 3.77 -10.12 26.38
CA TYR A 8 5.14 -9.66 26.55
C TYR A 8 6.15 -10.80 26.34
N GLN A 9 7.20 -10.55 25.58
CA GLN A 9 8.21 -11.54 25.20
C GLN A 9 9.58 -11.32 25.86
N GLY A 10 9.76 -10.24 26.62
CA GLY A 10 11.04 -9.72 27.08
C GLY A 10 11.56 -8.57 26.21
N TYR A 11 12.56 -7.85 26.71
CA TYR A 11 13.25 -6.76 26.01
C TYR A 11 12.33 -5.66 25.43
N GLY A 12 11.15 -5.44 26.00
CA GLY A 12 10.19 -4.46 25.53
C GLY A 12 9.34 -4.92 24.35
N GLU A 13 9.42 -6.18 23.95
CA GLU A 13 8.68 -6.74 22.82
C GLU A 13 7.34 -7.38 23.22
N TYR A 14 6.37 -7.26 22.32
CA TYR A 14 4.99 -7.79 22.48
C TYR A 14 4.54 -8.49 21.20
N LYS A 15 3.60 -9.43 21.33
CA LYS A 15 3.04 -10.19 20.18
C LYS A 15 1.54 -10.04 19.98
N ALA A 16 0.87 -9.30 20.82
CA ALA A 16 -0.57 -9.12 20.73
C ALA A 16 -1.00 -7.69 21.06
N VAL A 17 -2.14 -7.30 20.52
CA VAL A 17 -2.85 -6.09 20.92
C VAL A 17 -4.09 -6.50 21.70
N VAL A 18 -4.27 -5.93 22.87
CA VAL A 18 -5.43 -6.17 23.75
C VAL A 18 -6.38 -4.99 23.63
N VAL A 19 -7.61 -5.26 23.20
CA VAL A 19 -8.67 -4.26 23.09
C VAL A 19 -9.77 -4.58 24.10
N ARG A 20 -10.20 -3.60 24.89
CA ARG A 20 -11.32 -3.73 25.83
C ARG A 20 -12.43 -2.76 25.48
N VAL A 21 -13.66 -3.29 25.40
CA VAL A 21 -14.88 -2.50 25.13
C VAL A 21 -15.95 -2.96 26.12
N ASN A 22 -16.49 -2.06 26.94
CA ASN A 22 -17.52 -2.36 27.92
C ASN A 22 -17.20 -3.61 28.78
N GLY A 23 -15.99 -3.67 29.33
CA GLY A 23 -15.51 -4.79 30.15
C GLY A 23 -15.09 -6.05 29.37
N LYS A 24 -15.50 -6.22 28.13
CA LYS A 24 -15.10 -7.38 27.31
C LYS A 24 -13.70 -7.20 26.73
N LYS A 25 -12.84 -8.20 26.94
CA LYS A 25 -11.47 -8.26 26.44
C LYS A 25 -11.40 -9.05 25.14
N GLN A 26 -10.72 -8.50 24.13
CA GLN A 26 -10.34 -9.23 22.94
C GLN A 26 -8.82 -9.13 22.75
N VAL A 27 -8.18 -10.24 22.39
CA VAL A 27 -6.77 -10.30 22.03
C VAL A 27 -6.68 -10.45 20.51
N ILE A 28 -5.92 -9.55 19.88
CA ILE A 28 -5.60 -9.58 18.45
C ILE A 28 -4.14 -9.97 18.36
N ASN A 29 -3.87 -11.20 17.94
CA ASN A 29 -2.52 -11.72 17.81
C ASN A 29 -1.90 -11.34 16.46
N GLY A 30 -0.60 -11.04 16.48
CA GLY A 30 0.25 -11.05 15.31
C GLY A 30 0.47 -12.47 14.77
N SER A 31 1.28 -12.61 13.73
CA SER A 31 1.77 -13.91 13.31
C SER A 31 2.77 -14.45 14.32
N ARG A 32 3.12 -15.74 14.20
CA ARG A 32 4.10 -16.40 15.10
C ARG A 32 5.45 -15.65 15.18
N TRP A 33 5.81 -14.95 14.10
CA TRP A 33 7.10 -14.28 13.94
C TRP A 33 7.04 -12.78 14.20
N ASP A 34 5.83 -12.20 14.40
CA ASP A 34 5.68 -10.78 14.61
C ASP A 34 5.96 -10.45 16.08
N SER A 35 6.96 -9.61 16.34
CA SER A 35 7.10 -8.91 17.62
C SER A 35 7.20 -7.41 17.39
N PHE A 36 6.67 -6.62 18.29
CA PHE A 36 6.61 -5.18 18.18
C PHE A 36 6.78 -4.51 19.55
N TYR A 37 7.22 -3.28 19.54
CA TYR A 37 7.51 -2.50 20.75
C TYR A 37 6.72 -1.19 20.83
N ASP A 38 6.00 -0.83 19.75
CA ASP A 38 5.18 0.38 19.74
C ASP A 38 3.82 0.12 19.06
N LEU A 39 2.82 0.88 19.46
CA LEU A 39 1.43 0.70 19.04
C LEU A 39 0.79 2.03 18.66
N ASP A 40 0.47 2.20 17.39
CA ASP A 40 -0.41 3.27 16.91
C ASP A 40 -1.85 2.75 16.80
N ALA A 41 -2.78 3.45 17.43
CA ALA A 41 -4.19 3.11 17.41
C ALA A 41 -5.07 4.36 17.26
N ARG A 42 -5.95 4.34 16.27
CA ARG A 42 -6.82 5.48 15.95
C ARG A 42 -8.25 5.03 15.68
N LEU A 43 -9.23 5.80 16.18
CA LEU A 43 -10.66 5.58 15.91
C LEU A 43 -11.15 6.51 14.83
N TYR A 44 -11.83 5.96 13.83
CA TYR A 44 -12.48 6.71 12.75
C TYR A 44 -13.99 6.55 12.85
N LYS A 45 -14.71 7.65 13.13
CA LYS A 45 -16.19 7.68 13.11
C LYS A 45 -16.67 7.96 11.69
N LEU A 46 -17.45 7.06 11.13
CA LEU A 46 -18.07 7.20 9.82
C LEU A 46 -19.43 7.90 9.90
N LYS A 47 -19.88 8.53 8.80
CA LYS A 47 -21.20 9.19 8.71
C LYS A 47 -22.36 8.24 9.03
N ASN A 48 -22.24 6.97 8.69
CA ASN A 48 -23.22 5.92 8.98
C ASN A 48 -23.20 5.41 10.42
N ARG A 49 -22.58 6.15 11.36
CA ARG A 49 -22.44 5.83 12.79
C ARG A 49 -21.56 4.61 13.09
N LYS A 50 -20.88 4.03 12.12
CA LYS A 50 -19.92 2.98 12.35
C LYS A 50 -18.60 3.58 12.85
N THR A 51 -17.92 2.83 13.72
CA THR A 51 -16.58 3.18 14.18
C THR A 51 -15.61 2.13 13.68
N LEU A 52 -14.53 2.57 13.07
CA LEU A 52 -13.42 1.73 12.66
C LEU A 52 -12.23 1.98 13.58
N LEU A 53 -11.56 0.91 13.98
CA LEU A 53 -10.31 0.97 14.71
C LEU A 53 -9.16 0.67 13.75
N TYR A 54 -8.23 1.60 13.63
CA TYR A 54 -6.92 1.35 13.03
C TYR A 54 -6.00 0.78 14.11
N ILE A 55 -5.22 -0.22 13.74
CA ILE A 55 -4.13 -0.78 14.54
C ILE A 55 -2.91 -0.85 13.63
N GLY A 56 -1.79 -0.28 14.09
CA GLY A 56 -0.46 -0.44 13.52
C GLY A 56 0.51 -0.78 14.65
N ALA A 57 1.03 -1.98 14.69
CA ALA A 57 2.01 -2.43 15.67
C ALA A 57 3.41 -2.34 15.05
N HIS A 58 4.28 -1.49 15.60
CA HIS A 58 5.57 -1.15 15.03
C HIS A 58 6.68 -2.01 15.65
N GLY A 59 7.44 -2.68 14.81
CA GLY A 59 8.63 -3.44 15.15
C GLY A 59 9.89 -2.86 14.50
N ASP A 60 10.95 -3.65 14.46
CA ASP A 60 12.23 -3.24 13.89
C ASP A 60 12.16 -2.92 12.40
N ASN A 61 13.11 -2.10 11.94
CA ASN A 61 13.28 -1.74 10.52
C ASN A 61 12.02 -1.16 9.87
N ASP A 62 11.27 -0.32 10.59
CA ASP A 62 10.03 0.30 10.11
C ASP A 62 8.92 -0.68 9.71
N HIS A 63 9.02 -1.94 10.10
CA HIS A 63 7.93 -2.89 9.90
C HIS A 63 6.72 -2.56 10.76
N ILE A 64 5.52 -2.57 10.14
CA ILE A 64 4.27 -2.42 10.86
C ILE A 64 3.53 -3.75 10.78
N TYR A 65 3.50 -4.45 11.91
CA TYR A 65 2.72 -5.67 12.09
C TYR A 65 1.26 -5.32 12.42
N LEU A 66 0.35 -6.25 12.29
CA LEU A 66 -1.09 -6.05 12.56
C LEU A 66 -1.70 -4.81 11.87
N ASN A 67 -1.02 -4.26 10.85
CA ASN A 67 -1.43 -3.05 10.16
C ASN A 67 -2.78 -3.23 9.46
N GLY A 68 -3.83 -2.65 10.02
CA GLY A 68 -5.16 -2.87 9.48
C GLY A 68 -6.26 -2.01 10.08
N LEU A 69 -7.42 -2.09 9.44
CA LEU A 69 -8.66 -1.49 9.89
C LEU A 69 -9.63 -2.58 10.34
N TYR A 70 -10.21 -2.36 11.50
CA TYR A 70 -11.12 -3.29 12.18
C TYR A 70 -12.48 -2.64 12.40
N GLU A 71 -13.56 -3.41 12.26
CA GLU A 71 -14.92 -3.02 12.61
C GLU A 71 -15.36 -3.80 13.84
N TYR A 72 -16.00 -3.12 14.81
CA TYR A 72 -16.66 -3.78 15.92
C TYR A 72 -18.01 -4.32 15.48
N LYS A 73 -18.20 -5.64 15.52
CA LYS A 73 -19.43 -6.31 15.11
C LYS A 73 -19.67 -7.55 15.95
N ASN A 74 -20.90 -7.70 16.46
CA ASN A 74 -21.32 -8.86 17.27
C ASN A 74 -20.38 -9.11 18.46
N GLY A 75 -20.02 -8.04 19.20
CA GLY A 75 -19.19 -8.15 20.39
C GLY A 75 -17.69 -8.34 20.14
N SER A 76 -17.22 -8.28 18.90
CA SER A 76 -15.80 -8.47 18.55
C SER A 76 -15.30 -7.53 17.47
N TRP A 77 -14.00 -7.23 17.48
CA TRP A 77 -13.30 -6.53 16.42
C TRP A 77 -12.90 -7.50 15.32
N LYS A 78 -13.34 -7.21 14.09
CA LYS A 78 -13.00 -8.02 12.90
C LYS A 78 -12.21 -7.17 11.91
N ARG A 79 -11.06 -7.66 11.45
CA ARG A 79 -10.28 -6.96 10.43
C ARG A 79 -11.02 -6.94 9.11
N ILE A 80 -11.27 -5.73 8.59
CA ILE A 80 -11.98 -5.49 7.33
C ILE A 80 -11.05 -5.01 6.20
N LEU A 81 -9.83 -4.58 6.54
CA LEU A 81 -8.79 -4.24 5.59
C LEU A 81 -7.40 -4.53 6.18
N ASN A 82 -6.58 -5.29 5.45
CA ASN A 82 -5.17 -5.47 5.75
C ASN A 82 -4.37 -4.46 4.91
N LEU A 83 -3.71 -3.52 5.58
CA LEU A 83 -2.98 -2.43 4.92
C LEU A 83 -1.59 -2.83 4.43
N ASN A 84 -1.10 -4.01 4.81
CA ASN A 84 0.15 -4.57 4.31
C ASN A 84 -0.04 -5.50 3.10
N ASN A 85 -1.28 -5.67 2.61
CA ASN A 85 -1.56 -6.59 1.51
C ASN A 85 -2.71 -6.12 0.61
N CYS A 86 -2.64 -4.86 0.13
CA CYS A 86 -3.64 -4.31 -0.78
C CYS A 86 -3.28 -4.52 -2.26
N PHE A 87 -2.02 -4.82 -2.58
CA PHE A 87 -1.51 -4.81 -3.96
C PHE A 87 -0.99 -6.17 -4.48
N GLY A 88 -0.90 -7.21 -3.65
CA GLY A 88 -0.62 -8.57 -4.11
C GLY A 88 0.82 -8.78 -4.62
N LYS A 89 0.99 -9.65 -5.64
CA LYS A 89 2.28 -10.25 -6.02
C LYS A 89 3.27 -9.38 -6.80
N TYR A 90 2.88 -8.21 -7.29
CA TYR A 90 3.80 -7.32 -8.02
C TYR A 90 4.62 -6.38 -7.12
N ARG A 91 4.48 -6.53 -5.81
CA ARG A 91 5.22 -5.80 -4.79
C ARG A 91 6.21 -6.70 -4.06
N GLN A 92 7.25 -6.10 -3.54
CA GLN A 92 8.17 -6.71 -2.57
C GLN A 92 7.74 -6.38 -1.14
N TYR A 93 7.32 -5.14 -0.94
CA TYR A 93 6.97 -4.57 0.35
C TYR A 93 5.77 -3.64 0.20
N GLU A 94 4.93 -3.57 1.20
CA GLU A 94 3.80 -2.65 1.29
C GLU A 94 3.48 -2.33 2.74
N ARG A 95 3.27 -1.04 3.02
CA ARG A 95 2.57 -0.58 4.21
C ARG A 95 1.57 0.52 3.83
N GLY A 96 0.42 0.53 4.50
CA GLY A 96 -0.59 1.58 4.32
C GLY A 96 -0.81 2.35 5.61
N ASP A 97 -1.16 3.63 5.47
CA ASP A 97 -1.60 4.49 6.55
C ASP A 97 -2.84 5.29 6.15
N VAL A 98 -3.77 5.47 7.10
CA VAL A 98 -4.97 6.27 6.88
C VAL A 98 -4.63 7.74 7.10
N ILE A 99 -4.60 8.51 6.04
CA ILE A 99 -4.24 9.93 6.08
C ILE A 99 -5.44 10.88 6.22
N SER A 100 -6.66 10.40 5.91
CA SER A 100 -7.89 11.15 6.21
C SER A 100 -9.11 10.24 6.21
N CYS A 101 -10.15 10.66 6.96
CA CYS A 101 -11.46 10.07 6.98
C CYS A 101 -12.51 11.16 6.77
N SER A 102 -13.42 10.99 5.81
CA SER A 102 -14.51 11.91 5.55
C SER A 102 -15.76 11.16 5.09
N GLY A 103 -16.89 11.41 5.74
CA GLY A 103 -18.12 10.67 5.47
C GLY A 103 -17.97 9.17 5.74
N ASN A 104 -18.17 8.34 4.73
CA ASN A 104 -17.94 6.90 4.76
C ASN A 104 -16.69 6.50 3.96
N THR A 105 -15.77 7.44 3.75
CA THR A 105 -14.59 7.28 2.90
C THR A 105 -13.32 7.49 3.69
N LEU A 106 -12.32 6.66 3.42
CA LEU A 106 -10.97 6.83 3.94
C LEU A 106 -10.00 7.02 2.78
N LYS A 107 -9.09 7.94 2.93
CA LYS A 107 -7.92 8.08 2.05
C LYS A 107 -6.74 7.39 2.70
N VAL A 108 -6.17 6.44 2.00
CA VAL A 108 -5.03 5.65 2.47
C VAL A 108 -3.83 5.97 1.60
N ARG A 109 -2.73 6.30 2.23
CA ARG A 109 -1.41 6.38 1.59
C ARG A 109 -0.72 5.05 1.75
N HIS A 110 -0.35 4.45 0.64
CA HIS A 110 0.46 3.25 0.62
C HIS A 110 1.90 3.60 0.25
N GLU A 111 2.83 3.10 1.02
CA GLU A 111 4.22 3.02 0.64
C GLU A 111 4.45 1.61 0.10
N VAL A 112 4.87 1.53 -1.14
CA VAL A 112 4.95 0.26 -1.86
C VAL A 112 6.25 0.18 -2.63
N MET A 113 7.00 -0.91 -2.44
CA MET A 113 8.14 -1.24 -3.28
C MET A 113 7.73 -2.24 -4.33
N THR A 114 7.61 -1.78 -5.57
CA THR A 114 7.23 -2.61 -6.73
C THR A 114 8.45 -3.09 -7.50
N TRP A 115 8.32 -4.23 -8.20
CA TRP A 115 9.39 -4.75 -9.06
C TRP A 115 9.73 -3.82 -10.23
N SER A 116 8.77 -3.00 -10.68
CA SER A 116 8.96 -2.08 -11.80
C SER A 116 9.54 -0.73 -11.41
N LEU A 117 9.00 -0.13 -10.34
CA LEU A 117 9.20 1.27 -10.04
C LEU A 117 10.00 1.51 -8.76
N GLY A 118 10.39 0.44 -8.04
CA GLY A 118 11.00 0.55 -6.72
C GLY A 118 10.03 1.14 -5.70
N LEU A 119 10.57 1.90 -4.75
CA LEU A 119 9.80 2.50 -3.65
C LEU A 119 8.99 3.69 -4.13
N CYS A 120 7.67 3.62 -3.91
CA CYS A 120 6.69 4.65 -4.27
C CYS A 120 5.73 4.91 -3.13
N ARG A 121 5.23 6.15 -3.03
CA ARG A 121 4.07 6.49 -2.20
C ARG A 121 2.89 6.83 -3.09
N VAL A 122 1.74 6.20 -2.83
CA VAL A 122 0.53 6.34 -3.65
C VAL A 122 -0.71 6.44 -2.78
N ASP A 123 -1.60 7.35 -3.13
CA ASP A 123 -2.87 7.54 -2.44
C ASP A 123 -4.00 6.84 -3.17
N TYR A 124 -4.80 6.10 -2.40
CA TYR A 124 -6.06 5.51 -2.83
C TYR A 124 -7.22 5.89 -1.90
N THR A 125 -8.42 5.92 -2.45
CA THR A 125 -9.65 6.13 -1.69
C THR A 125 -10.39 4.81 -1.51
N TYR A 126 -10.85 4.56 -0.29
CA TYR A 126 -11.65 3.40 0.09
C TYR A 126 -12.99 3.87 0.65
N ALA A 127 -14.08 3.25 0.23
CA ALA A 127 -15.40 3.48 0.81
C ALA A 127 -15.83 2.28 1.64
N TYR A 128 -16.38 2.57 2.81
CA TYR A 128 -17.03 1.56 3.63
C TYR A 128 -18.42 1.28 3.09
N LYS A 129 -18.70 0.02 2.77
CA LYS A 129 -20.01 -0.45 2.34
C LYS A 129 -20.24 -1.87 2.87
N SER A 130 -21.34 -2.05 3.64
CA SER A 130 -21.79 -3.37 4.11
C SER A 130 -20.69 -4.21 4.81
N GLY A 131 -19.97 -3.61 5.77
CA GLY A 131 -18.92 -4.32 6.54
C GLY A 131 -17.62 -4.55 5.79
N LYS A 132 -17.39 -3.86 4.68
CA LYS A 132 -16.15 -3.97 3.89
C LYS A 132 -15.66 -2.59 3.47
N LEU A 133 -14.35 -2.44 3.44
CA LEU A 133 -13.69 -1.32 2.79
C LEU A 133 -13.28 -1.73 1.38
N LYS A 134 -13.88 -1.06 0.40
CA LYS A 134 -13.59 -1.29 -1.02
C LYS A 134 -12.89 -0.07 -1.60
N ARG A 135 -11.82 -0.30 -2.34
CA ARG A 135 -11.15 0.75 -3.11
C ARG A 135 -12.10 1.29 -4.16
N THR A 136 -12.33 2.60 -4.16
CA THR A 136 -13.25 3.28 -5.09
C THR A 136 -12.52 4.02 -6.19
N SER A 137 -11.29 4.48 -5.93
CA SER A 137 -10.49 5.11 -6.98
C SER A 137 -9.95 4.06 -7.95
N THR A 138 -10.22 4.24 -9.23
CA THR A 138 -9.72 3.38 -10.32
C THR A 138 -8.20 3.45 -10.43
N TYR A 139 -7.63 4.64 -10.16
CA TYR A 139 -6.20 4.92 -10.24
C TYR A 139 -5.66 5.35 -8.89
N GLY A 140 -4.44 4.95 -8.60
CA GLY A 140 -3.65 5.50 -7.50
C GLY A 140 -2.94 6.78 -7.95
N LYS A 141 -3.05 7.84 -7.14
CA LYS A 141 -2.29 9.07 -7.36
C LYS A 141 -0.88 8.88 -6.82
N LEU A 142 0.13 8.92 -7.70
CA LEU A 142 1.52 8.90 -7.27
C LEU A 142 1.84 10.20 -6.52
N ILE A 143 2.32 10.07 -5.29
CA ILE A 143 2.71 11.19 -4.43
C ILE A 143 4.21 11.41 -4.51
N SER A 144 4.98 10.33 -4.38
CA SER A 144 6.43 10.37 -4.52
C SER A 144 6.95 9.03 -5.04
N GLN A 145 8.15 9.07 -5.61
CA GLN A 145 8.92 7.92 -6.05
C GLN A 145 10.37 8.14 -5.69
N SER A 146 10.98 7.15 -5.07
CA SER A 146 12.40 7.19 -4.74
C SER A 146 13.23 6.83 -5.97
N ILE A 147 14.15 7.70 -6.32
CA ILE A 147 15.03 7.55 -7.49
C ILE A 147 16.49 7.63 -7.00
N ARG A 148 17.30 6.65 -7.38
CA ARG A 148 18.71 6.61 -7.01
C ARG A 148 19.43 7.87 -7.53
N GLY A 149 20.17 8.54 -6.63
CA GLY A 149 20.87 9.80 -6.93
C GLY A 149 19.95 11.02 -6.96
N GLY A 150 18.69 10.89 -6.50
CA GLY A 150 17.70 11.97 -6.52
C GLY A 150 17.14 12.22 -7.93
N GLY A 151 16.23 13.16 -8.04
CA GLY A 151 15.67 13.58 -9.32
C GLY A 151 14.22 13.20 -9.53
N LYS A 152 13.67 13.60 -10.69
CA LYS A 152 12.23 13.50 -11.01
C LYS A 152 11.92 12.49 -12.13
N TYR A 153 12.94 11.89 -12.74
CA TYR A 153 12.79 11.07 -13.93
C TYR A 153 13.46 9.72 -13.78
N LEU A 154 12.73 8.68 -14.17
CA LEU A 154 13.30 7.36 -14.39
C LEU A 154 13.99 7.31 -15.75
N LYS A 155 15.13 6.60 -15.84
CA LYS A 155 15.89 6.35 -17.07
C LYS A 155 15.61 4.93 -17.56
N VAL A 156 15.04 4.80 -18.74
CA VAL A 156 14.73 3.51 -19.37
C VAL A 156 16.02 2.71 -19.60
N LYS A 157 16.07 1.47 -19.11
CA LYS A 157 17.23 0.58 -19.22
C LYS A 157 17.28 -0.17 -20.54
N SER A 158 16.10 -0.60 -21.05
CA SER A 158 15.92 -1.30 -22.31
C SER A 158 14.64 -0.80 -22.99
N ASN A 159 14.42 -1.16 -24.24
CA ASN A 159 13.22 -0.71 -24.96
C ASN A 159 11.93 -1.17 -24.25
N ILE A 160 11.01 -0.21 -24.05
CA ILE A 160 9.72 -0.46 -23.39
C ILE A 160 8.59 0.02 -24.30
N ASN A 161 7.61 -0.84 -24.54
CA ASN A 161 6.41 -0.46 -25.26
C ASN A 161 5.45 0.32 -24.37
N VAL A 162 4.91 1.40 -24.91
CA VAL A 162 3.90 2.25 -24.29
C VAL A 162 2.60 2.07 -25.07
N TYR A 163 1.51 1.88 -24.34
CA TYR A 163 0.19 1.58 -24.88
C TYR A 163 -0.79 2.72 -24.63
N GLN A 164 -1.78 2.85 -25.50
CA GLN A 164 -2.79 3.92 -25.41
C GLN A 164 -3.65 3.78 -24.15
N TYR A 165 -4.05 2.55 -23.82
CA TYR A 165 -4.89 2.25 -22.68
C TYR A 165 -4.21 1.25 -21.74
N CYS A 166 -4.65 1.25 -20.49
CA CYS A 166 -4.23 0.30 -19.49
C CYS A 166 -4.64 -1.12 -19.90
N GLY A 167 -3.66 -1.95 -20.21
CA GLY A 167 -3.88 -3.34 -20.64
C GLY A 167 -4.31 -3.50 -22.10
N SER A 168 -4.32 -2.45 -22.91
CA SER A 168 -4.68 -2.54 -24.32
C SER A 168 -3.52 -2.99 -25.21
N GLY A 169 -3.85 -3.67 -26.33
CA GLY A 169 -2.86 -4.09 -27.31
C GLY A 169 -2.34 -2.96 -28.21
N LYS A 170 -3.01 -1.78 -28.30
CA LYS A 170 -2.60 -0.69 -29.18
C LYS A 170 -1.35 0.02 -28.66
N LYS A 171 -0.22 -0.27 -29.31
CA LYS A 171 1.05 0.40 -29.02
C LYS A 171 1.02 1.84 -29.56
N LEU A 172 1.39 2.80 -28.70
CA LEU A 172 1.53 4.20 -29.08
C LEU A 172 2.95 4.52 -29.55
N LEU A 173 3.93 4.03 -28.80
CA LEU A 173 5.35 4.26 -29.07
C LEU A 173 6.21 3.24 -28.34
N THR A 174 7.47 3.18 -28.69
CA THR A 174 8.50 2.47 -27.95
C THR A 174 9.47 3.47 -27.34
N LEU A 175 9.64 3.42 -26.02
CA LEU A 175 10.70 4.15 -25.34
C LEU A 175 12.02 3.44 -25.59
N ARG A 176 13.02 4.14 -26.07
CA ARG A 176 14.38 3.62 -26.25
C ARG A 176 15.18 3.71 -24.95
N ARG A 177 16.25 2.93 -24.86
CA ARG A 177 17.23 3.01 -23.76
C ARG A 177 17.67 4.48 -23.55
N GLY A 178 17.78 4.90 -22.29
CA GLY A 178 18.14 6.26 -21.90
C GLY A 178 16.99 7.28 -21.89
N ALA A 179 15.83 6.95 -22.46
CA ALA A 179 14.67 7.83 -22.40
C ALA A 179 14.32 8.17 -20.94
N LYS A 180 14.05 9.47 -20.69
CA LYS A 180 13.61 9.95 -19.38
C LYS A 180 12.09 10.00 -19.33
N ILE A 181 11.50 9.40 -18.30
CA ILE A 181 10.06 9.36 -18.10
C ILE A 181 9.68 9.80 -16.68
N ARG A 182 8.47 10.29 -16.55
CA ARG A 182 7.82 10.55 -15.25
C ARG A 182 6.59 9.68 -15.13
N VAL A 183 6.45 9.01 -13.99
CA VAL A 183 5.23 8.25 -13.65
C VAL A 183 4.21 9.22 -13.05
N GLU A 184 2.96 9.14 -13.48
CA GLU A 184 1.87 10.02 -13.01
C GLU A 184 0.83 9.28 -12.19
N LYS A 185 0.45 8.10 -12.64
CA LYS A 185 -0.59 7.27 -12.02
C LYS A 185 -0.23 5.80 -12.11
N TRP A 186 -0.81 5.02 -11.26
CA TRP A 186 -0.79 3.58 -11.42
C TRP A 186 -2.16 2.94 -11.24
N ARG A 187 -2.30 1.74 -11.73
CA ARG A 187 -3.53 0.98 -11.67
C ARG A 187 -3.23 -0.48 -11.41
N VAL A 188 -4.01 -1.06 -10.52
CA VAL A 188 -4.03 -2.50 -10.29
C VAL A 188 -5.40 -3.01 -10.65
N VAL A 189 -5.48 -3.94 -11.57
CA VAL A 189 -6.72 -4.56 -12.01
C VAL A 189 -6.46 -6.03 -12.35
N ASN A 190 -7.33 -6.93 -11.86
CA ASN A 190 -7.23 -8.37 -12.10
C ASN A 190 -5.83 -8.95 -11.81
N GLY A 191 -5.22 -8.49 -10.71
CA GLY A 191 -3.88 -8.93 -10.30
C GLY A 191 -2.74 -8.50 -11.21
N LYS A 192 -2.99 -7.60 -12.16
CA LYS A 192 -1.97 -7.00 -13.04
C LYS A 192 -1.71 -5.56 -12.64
N PHE A 193 -0.44 -5.14 -12.75
CA PHE A 193 0.02 -3.82 -12.44
C PHE A 193 0.33 -3.03 -13.71
N TYR A 194 -0.16 -1.80 -13.76
CA TYR A 194 0.05 -0.85 -14.86
C TYR A 194 0.38 0.50 -14.29
N TYR A 195 1.17 1.29 -15.01
CA TYR A 195 1.43 2.67 -14.64
C TYR A 195 1.42 3.57 -15.86
N GLN A 196 0.88 4.77 -15.69
CA GLN A 196 0.85 5.81 -16.71
C GLN A 196 2.11 6.66 -16.60
N ILE A 197 2.72 6.90 -17.71
CA ILE A 197 3.92 7.74 -17.82
C ILE A 197 3.64 8.98 -18.66
N ASN A 198 4.47 10.00 -18.41
CA ASN A 198 4.63 11.13 -19.31
C ASN A 198 6.08 11.13 -19.80
N CYS A 199 6.22 11.16 -21.13
CA CYS A 199 7.50 11.31 -21.81
C CYS A 199 7.39 12.44 -22.81
N LYS A 200 8.01 13.60 -22.52
CA LYS A 200 7.98 14.80 -23.37
C LYS A 200 6.55 15.19 -23.82
N GLY A 201 5.60 15.22 -22.86
CA GLY A 201 4.19 15.57 -23.11
C GLY A 201 3.32 14.42 -23.62
N ARG A 202 3.87 13.32 -24.10
CA ARG A 202 3.11 12.15 -24.54
C ARG A 202 2.80 11.25 -23.34
N ARG A 203 1.51 10.94 -23.13
CA ARG A 203 1.04 10.06 -22.07
C ARG A 203 0.68 8.69 -22.61
N GLY A 204 0.98 7.66 -21.85
CA GLY A 204 0.58 6.30 -22.16
C GLY A 204 0.84 5.35 -21.01
N TRP A 205 0.47 4.08 -21.19
CA TRP A 205 0.50 3.06 -20.17
C TRP A 205 1.60 2.04 -20.43
N ILE A 206 2.25 1.61 -19.36
CA ILE A 206 3.25 0.54 -19.38
C ILE A 206 2.74 -0.61 -18.51
N ASN A 207 2.97 -1.84 -18.96
CA ASN A 207 2.73 -3.03 -18.17
C ASN A 207 3.83 -3.17 -17.13
N GLY A 208 3.44 -3.21 -15.86
CA GLY A 208 4.36 -3.41 -14.77
C GLY A 208 4.81 -4.87 -14.66
N ILE A 209 6.00 -5.05 -14.10
CA ILE A 209 6.57 -6.37 -13.81
C ILE A 209 5.91 -6.91 -12.55
N THR A 210 5.49 -8.17 -12.56
CA THR A 210 4.78 -8.83 -11.46
C THR A 210 5.54 -10.02 -10.86
N LYS A 211 6.73 -10.35 -11.38
CA LYS A 211 7.50 -11.53 -10.97
C LYS A 211 8.73 -11.14 -10.16
N ARG A 212 9.01 -11.90 -9.12
CA ARG A 212 10.14 -11.70 -8.21
C ARG A 212 11.51 -11.68 -8.89
N ASN A 213 11.73 -12.56 -9.84
CA ASN A 213 13.00 -12.68 -10.57
C ASN A 213 13.33 -11.47 -11.48
N SER A 214 12.43 -10.50 -11.58
CA SER A 214 12.62 -9.28 -12.36
C SER A 214 13.52 -8.24 -11.66
N VAL A 215 13.89 -8.42 -10.39
CA VAL A 215 14.79 -7.51 -9.66
C VAL A 215 16.17 -7.44 -10.31
N GLY A 216 16.67 -8.56 -10.80
CA GLY A 216 17.95 -8.61 -11.52
C GLY A 216 17.94 -7.89 -12.87
N ASN A 217 16.77 -7.59 -13.42
CA ASN A 217 16.60 -6.87 -14.69
C ASN A 217 15.50 -5.81 -14.61
N PRO A 218 15.69 -4.73 -13.83
CA PRO A 218 14.70 -3.67 -13.71
C PRO A 218 14.48 -2.95 -15.04
N GLN A 219 13.26 -2.43 -15.24
CA GLN A 219 12.91 -1.66 -16.44
C GLN A 219 13.69 -0.32 -16.54
N TYR A 220 14.17 0.17 -15.39
CA TYR A 220 14.86 1.47 -15.28
C TYR A 220 16.20 1.32 -14.58
N SER A 221 17.21 2.10 -15.01
CA SER A 221 18.58 2.01 -14.49
C SER A 221 18.78 2.70 -13.14
N ASN A 222 17.90 3.61 -12.77
CA ASN A 222 17.97 4.43 -11.56
C ASN A 222 16.82 4.22 -10.58
N VAL A 223 16.23 3.05 -10.60
CA VAL A 223 15.25 2.64 -9.58
C VAL A 223 15.95 2.47 -8.23
N TYR A 224 15.27 2.90 -7.18
CA TYR A 224 15.70 2.69 -5.81
C TYR A 224 14.88 1.56 -5.17
N TYR A 225 15.57 0.59 -4.65
CA TYR A 225 15.02 -0.48 -3.80
C TYR A 225 15.63 -0.35 -2.41
N VAL A 226 14.85 -0.59 -1.37
CA VAL A 226 15.29 -0.63 0.03
C VAL A 226 15.69 -2.05 0.39
#